data_ae2ad5982f6fcc26a6574d0d268c176a
#
_entry.id   ae2ad5982f6fcc26a6574d0d268c176a
#
_cell.length_a   1.000
_cell.length_b   1.000
_cell.length_c   1.000
_cell.angle_alpha   90.00
_cell.angle_beta   90.00
_cell.angle_gamma   90.00
#
_symmetry.space_group_name_H-M   'P 1'
#
loop_
_entity.id
_entity.type
_entity.pdbx_description
1 polymer ?
#
loop_
_entity_poly.entity_id
_entity_poly.type
_entity_poly.pdbx_seq_one_letter_code
_entity_poly.pdbx_strand_id
1 'polypeptide(L)'
;MYRKTICFLDNSKVLLLIVLIIFSACTSEKNSLHITPNILFIAVDDLRPELGIYGNSVIKTPNIDKLAREGSLFKKHYVQVPTCGASRYSLMTGLRPKKKIHLENRVFYKEMANQNEKDKPESFVHHLKRNGYITVGIGKLSHSVDGLVYGYEEKPSKILEMPYSWDRFLFNPGIWRTGWNAFFGYANGENRQSLKKRVKPYENAEVSDHDYPDGLILKSAIEELKKLKNQSKPFFLGVGYFKPHLPFNSPKKYWDLYERDSIPIAPDPFIPENVNPSSIGNMDEFYNYELSDEKPTIQKKISDKYARKLIHGYYASVSYIDNLVGKLLKELELLDLEKNTIVVLWGDHGWHLGNDRKWGKHSLFERSLKSTLIIKLTGNQNKKKEINSIVESVDIYPTLMDICNINIPYDLDGESLLDLMKFKHKKRNGIAYSFWKNGVSIRTDQYRLTNFFRNEKPKIELYNHIIDPDENINVANKNIRIVDSLLPILQGEIPTFYHSLSSSDVPSLTPLELTKRAEKK
;
A
#
# COMPACT_ATOMS: atom_id res chain seq x y z
N MET A 1 75.89 -13.45 -62.06
CA MET A 1 74.70 -14.35 -61.96
C MET A 1 74.10 -14.17 -60.53
N TYR A 2 73.10 -13.31 -60.39
CA TYR A 2 72.41 -13.09 -59.15
C TYR A 2 71.02 -13.76 -59.23
N ARG A 3 70.76 -14.80 -58.41
CA ARG A 3 69.44 -15.39 -58.27
C ARG A 3 68.65 -14.60 -57.19
N LYS A 4 67.52 -13.98 -57.58
CA LYS A 4 66.55 -13.44 -56.70
C LYS A 4 65.64 -14.56 -56.17
N THR A 5 65.65 -14.83 -54.90
CA THR A 5 64.69 -15.72 -54.20
C THR A 5 63.46 -14.92 -53.90
N ILE A 6 62.33 -15.25 -54.52
CA ILE A 6 61.01 -14.68 -54.22
C ILE A 6 60.42 -15.57 -53.16
N CYS A 7 60.20 -15.01 -51.93
CA CYS A 7 59.50 -15.70 -50.86
C CYS A 7 57.99 -15.55 -51.09
N PHE A 8 57.32 -16.65 -51.43
CA PHE A 8 55.86 -16.70 -51.48
C PHE A 8 55.31 -16.76 -49.99
N LEU A 9 54.66 -15.73 -49.59
CA LEU A 9 53.89 -15.77 -48.35
C LEU A 9 52.64 -16.64 -48.55
N ASP A 10 52.52 -17.67 -47.73
CA ASP A 10 51.45 -18.64 -47.77
C ASP A 10 50.08 -17.95 -47.45
N ASN A 11 49.21 -17.89 -48.48
CA ASN A 11 47.89 -17.24 -48.40
C ASN A 11 47.01 -17.77 -47.27
N SER A 12 47.28 -18.96 -46.73
CA SER A 12 46.57 -19.57 -45.61
C SER A 12 46.81 -18.84 -44.29
N LYS A 13 48.04 -18.32 -44.07
CA LYS A 13 48.38 -17.56 -42.84
C LYS A 13 47.82 -16.14 -42.85
N VAL A 14 47.71 -15.52 -44.04
CA VAL A 14 47.07 -14.19 -44.18
C VAL A 14 45.56 -14.27 -43.96
N LEU A 15 44.92 -15.35 -44.45
CA LEU A 15 43.49 -15.60 -44.22
C LEU A 15 43.19 -15.86 -42.75
N LEU A 16 44.05 -16.61 -42.02
CA LEU A 16 43.91 -16.88 -40.60
C LEU A 16 44.04 -15.60 -39.74
N LEU A 17 44.93 -14.68 -40.13
CA LEU A 17 45.10 -13.40 -39.43
C LEU A 17 43.90 -12.48 -39.63
N ILE A 18 43.29 -12.44 -40.83
CA ILE A 18 42.11 -11.65 -41.14
C ILE A 18 40.88 -12.20 -40.38
N VAL A 19 40.72 -13.52 -40.27
CA VAL A 19 39.64 -14.16 -39.49
C VAL A 19 39.78 -13.85 -38.01
N LEU A 20 40.99 -13.85 -37.44
CA LEU A 20 41.25 -13.50 -36.04
C LEU A 20 40.95 -12.01 -35.76
N ILE A 21 41.21 -11.11 -36.67
CA ILE A 21 40.89 -9.67 -36.53
C ILE A 21 39.39 -9.45 -36.63
N ILE A 22 38.65 -10.19 -37.45
CA ILE A 22 37.18 -10.10 -37.54
C ILE A 22 36.50 -10.63 -36.28
N PHE A 23 37.03 -11.71 -35.67
CA PHE A 23 36.50 -12.21 -34.38
C PHE A 23 36.81 -11.30 -33.20
N SER A 24 37.92 -10.55 -33.20
CA SER A 24 38.24 -9.56 -32.17
C SER A 24 37.39 -8.28 -32.25
N ALA A 25 36.79 -7.99 -33.43
CA ALA A 25 35.95 -6.80 -33.64
C ALA A 25 34.46 -7.03 -33.23
N CYS A 26 34.05 -8.27 -32.94
CA CYS A 26 32.65 -8.60 -32.61
C CYS A 26 32.33 -8.72 -31.13
N THR A 27 33.25 -8.43 -30.21
CA THR A 27 32.96 -8.28 -28.80
C THR A 27 33.01 -6.81 -28.39
N SER A 28 32.32 -5.95 -29.11
CA SER A 28 31.82 -4.73 -28.52
C SER A 28 30.65 -5.15 -27.63
N GLU A 29 30.94 -5.55 -26.41
CA GLU A 29 29.96 -5.39 -25.32
C GLU A 29 29.48 -3.94 -25.42
N LYS A 30 28.26 -3.76 -25.91
CA LYS A 30 27.53 -2.55 -25.62
C LYS A 30 27.49 -2.48 -24.09
N ASN A 31 28.45 -1.83 -23.47
CA ASN A 31 28.30 -1.21 -22.20
C ASN A 31 27.15 -0.20 -22.36
N SER A 32 25.92 -0.71 -22.37
CA SER A 32 24.76 0.12 -22.08
C SER A 32 25.07 0.66 -20.70
N LEU A 33 25.43 1.93 -20.62
CA LEU A 33 25.48 2.66 -19.38
C LEU A 33 24.17 2.28 -18.65
N HIS A 34 24.28 1.45 -17.62
CA HIS A 34 23.13 1.00 -16.85
C HIS A 34 22.69 2.22 -16.05
N ILE A 35 21.83 3.04 -16.69
CA ILE A 35 21.32 4.26 -16.05
C ILE A 35 20.44 3.78 -14.90
N THR A 36 20.91 4.00 -13.68
CA THR A 36 20.17 3.69 -12.46
C THR A 36 18.84 4.47 -12.48
N PRO A 37 17.69 3.80 -12.41
CA PRO A 37 16.41 4.48 -12.56
C PRO A 37 16.06 5.31 -11.31
N ASN A 38 15.34 6.39 -11.52
CA ASN A 38 14.64 7.09 -10.45
C ASN A 38 13.43 6.27 -9.98
N ILE A 39 12.94 6.57 -8.78
CA ILE A 39 11.75 5.94 -8.22
C ILE A 39 10.78 7.04 -7.78
N LEU A 40 9.56 7.02 -8.32
CA LEU A 40 8.41 7.75 -7.82
C LEU A 40 7.49 6.75 -7.10
N PHE A 41 7.43 6.85 -5.77
CA PHE A 41 6.62 5.99 -4.92
C PHE A 41 5.39 6.75 -4.41
N ILE A 42 4.21 6.38 -4.86
CA ILE A 42 2.93 7.01 -4.51
C ILE A 42 2.20 6.10 -3.53
N ALA A 43 2.14 6.50 -2.26
CA ALA A 43 1.36 5.82 -1.23
C ALA A 43 -0.01 6.50 -1.08
N VAL A 44 -1.08 5.72 -1.02
CA VAL A 44 -2.45 6.22 -0.87
C VAL A 44 -3.12 5.52 0.31
N ASP A 45 -3.61 6.31 1.26
CA ASP A 45 -4.18 5.80 2.52
C ASP A 45 -5.61 5.27 2.31
N ASP A 46 -5.93 4.08 2.84
CA ASP A 46 -7.24 3.42 2.73
C ASP A 46 -7.71 3.12 1.28
N LEU A 47 -6.80 3.00 0.31
CA LEU A 47 -7.17 2.75 -1.08
C LEU A 47 -7.42 1.28 -1.36
N ARG A 48 -8.66 0.85 -1.23
CA ARG A 48 -9.08 -0.52 -1.60
C ARG A 48 -9.06 -0.72 -3.13
N PRO A 49 -8.91 -1.96 -3.63
CA PRO A 49 -8.85 -2.24 -5.07
C PRO A 49 -10.26 -2.22 -5.71
N GLU A 50 -10.94 -1.08 -5.62
CA GLU A 50 -12.27 -0.81 -6.18
C GLU A 50 -12.18 0.38 -7.14
N LEU A 51 -11.29 0.26 -8.13
CA LEU A 51 -11.02 1.24 -9.18
C LEU A 51 -11.58 0.74 -10.52
N GLY A 52 -11.68 1.61 -11.52
CA GLY A 52 -12.13 1.22 -12.87
C GLY A 52 -11.35 0.04 -13.42
N ILE A 53 -10.01 0.05 -13.28
CA ILE A 53 -9.13 -1.03 -13.76
C ILE A 53 -9.32 -2.36 -13.00
N TYR A 54 -9.90 -2.35 -11.80
CA TYR A 54 -10.28 -3.57 -11.07
C TYR A 54 -11.69 -4.07 -11.42
N GLY A 55 -12.42 -3.35 -12.31
CA GLY A 55 -13.74 -3.75 -12.81
C GLY A 55 -14.92 -2.98 -12.20
N ASN A 56 -14.69 -1.97 -11.35
CA ASN A 56 -15.77 -1.12 -10.87
C ASN A 56 -16.19 -0.13 -11.99
N SER A 57 -17.42 -0.27 -12.51
CA SER A 57 -17.93 0.57 -13.60
C SER A 57 -18.41 1.95 -13.16
N VAL A 58 -18.61 2.15 -11.86
CA VAL A 58 -19.17 3.40 -11.31
C VAL A 58 -18.07 4.41 -10.99
N ILE A 59 -17.02 3.97 -10.29
CA ILE A 59 -15.94 4.87 -9.83
C ILE A 59 -15.13 5.44 -11.00
N LYS A 60 -14.73 6.71 -10.89
CA LYS A 60 -14.01 7.43 -11.95
C LYS A 60 -12.53 7.58 -11.59
N THR A 61 -11.67 6.74 -12.22
CA THR A 61 -10.23 6.69 -11.95
C THR A 61 -9.38 6.66 -13.23
N PRO A 62 -9.63 7.55 -14.22
CA PRO A 62 -9.00 7.46 -15.54
C PRO A 62 -7.48 7.52 -15.53
N ASN A 63 -6.87 8.27 -14.59
CA ASN A 63 -5.42 8.46 -14.51
C ASN A 63 -4.71 7.24 -13.89
N ILE A 64 -5.24 6.69 -12.81
CA ILE A 64 -4.74 5.46 -12.18
C ILE A 64 -4.96 4.28 -13.13
N ASP A 65 -6.10 4.22 -13.81
CA ASP A 65 -6.38 3.20 -14.82
C ASP A 65 -5.40 3.27 -15.99
N LYS A 66 -5.01 4.49 -16.42
CA LYS A 66 -3.96 4.69 -17.44
C LYS A 66 -2.62 4.16 -16.94
N LEU A 67 -2.21 4.52 -15.72
CA LEU A 67 -0.96 4.02 -15.12
C LEU A 67 -0.94 2.49 -15.07
N ALA A 68 -2.05 1.85 -14.71
CA ALA A 68 -2.18 0.40 -14.67
C ALA A 68 -2.05 -0.24 -16.06
N ARG A 69 -2.65 0.36 -17.10
CA ARG A 69 -2.51 -0.10 -18.50
C ARG A 69 -1.09 0.03 -19.02
N GLU A 70 -0.34 1.03 -18.59
CA GLU A 70 1.06 1.24 -18.97
C GLU A 70 2.01 0.35 -18.15
N GLY A 71 1.72 0.13 -16.87
CA GLY A 71 2.47 -0.69 -15.93
C GLY A 71 2.01 -2.15 -15.85
N SER A 72 2.14 -2.72 -14.66
CA SER A 72 1.58 -4.01 -14.26
C SER A 72 0.65 -3.82 -13.07
N LEU A 73 -0.59 -4.27 -13.20
CA LEU A 73 -1.60 -4.30 -12.17
C LEU A 73 -1.56 -5.62 -11.42
N PHE A 74 -1.40 -5.59 -10.11
CA PHE A 74 -1.46 -6.77 -9.25
C PHE A 74 -2.88 -6.97 -8.72
N LYS A 75 -3.59 -7.97 -9.26
CA LYS A 75 -5.01 -8.22 -8.93
C LYS A 75 -5.21 -8.80 -7.53
N LYS A 76 -4.18 -9.43 -6.95
CA LYS A 76 -4.21 -10.13 -5.67
C LYS A 76 -3.00 -9.70 -4.80
N HIS A 77 -2.94 -8.40 -4.48
CA HIS A 77 -1.97 -7.85 -3.56
C HIS A 77 -2.56 -7.76 -2.15
N TYR A 78 -1.81 -8.23 -1.15
CA TYR A 78 -2.23 -8.29 0.25
C TYR A 78 -1.23 -7.62 1.17
N VAL A 79 -1.77 -7.00 2.23
CA VAL A 79 -0.97 -6.34 3.27
C VAL A 79 -0.79 -7.24 4.49
N GLN A 80 0.29 -7.03 5.22
CA GLN A 80 0.61 -7.83 6.41
C GLN A 80 -0.29 -7.48 7.60
N VAL A 81 -0.71 -6.21 7.72
CA VAL A 81 -1.51 -5.74 8.86
C VAL A 81 -2.54 -4.72 8.36
N PRO A 82 -3.84 -4.85 8.73
CA PRO A 82 -4.90 -3.93 8.28
C PRO A 82 -4.94 -2.66 9.15
N THR A 83 -3.80 -1.98 9.32
CA THR A 83 -3.68 -0.67 9.98
C THR A 83 -2.46 0.09 9.46
N CYS A 84 -2.60 1.40 9.29
CA CYS A 84 -1.67 2.22 8.50
C CYS A 84 -0.21 2.10 8.94
N GLY A 85 0.12 2.36 10.22
CA GLY A 85 1.51 2.34 10.70
C GLY A 85 2.16 0.98 10.53
N ALA A 86 1.48 -0.10 10.95
CA ALA A 86 2.01 -1.45 10.89
C ALA A 86 2.15 -1.97 9.44
N SER A 87 1.18 -1.70 8.57
CA SER A 87 1.27 -2.04 7.15
C SER A 87 2.47 -1.33 6.48
N ARG A 88 2.61 -0.04 6.72
CA ARG A 88 3.72 0.78 6.19
C ARG A 88 5.08 0.34 6.74
N TYR A 89 5.13 -0.09 8.01
CA TYR A 89 6.36 -0.63 8.59
C TYR A 89 6.78 -1.95 7.91
N SER A 90 5.84 -2.87 7.70
CA SER A 90 6.12 -4.12 6.98
C SER A 90 6.59 -3.86 5.54
N LEU A 91 5.95 -2.94 4.82
CA LEU A 91 6.39 -2.47 3.51
C LEU A 91 7.84 -1.94 3.57
N MET A 92 8.10 -0.99 4.49
CA MET A 92 9.39 -0.28 4.56
C MET A 92 10.54 -1.20 4.93
N THR A 93 10.30 -2.20 5.78
CA THR A 93 11.33 -3.15 6.22
C THR A 93 11.41 -4.43 5.41
N GLY A 94 10.39 -4.76 4.58
CA GLY A 94 10.29 -6.04 3.88
C GLY A 94 10.06 -7.23 4.82
N LEU A 95 9.58 -6.98 6.05
CA LEU A 95 9.41 -8.01 7.09
C LEU A 95 7.96 -8.14 7.54
N ARG A 96 7.53 -9.38 7.76
CA ARG A 96 6.28 -9.70 8.45
C ARG A 96 6.38 -9.37 9.94
N PRO A 97 5.26 -9.14 10.64
CA PRO A 97 5.25 -8.90 12.08
C PRO A 97 5.91 -10.01 12.89
N LYS A 98 6.90 -9.66 13.74
CA LYS A 98 7.62 -10.60 14.64
C LYS A 98 7.41 -10.26 16.13
N LYS A 99 6.84 -9.08 16.43
CA LYS A 99 6.57 -8.58 17.79
C LYS A 99 5.17 -7.97 17.84
N LYS A 100 4.54 -7.93 19.03
CA LYS A 100 3.22 -7.31 19.22
C LYS A 100 3.16 -5.85 18.74
N ILE A 101 4.23 -5.07 18.97
CA ILE A 101 4.33 -3.69 18.51
C ILE A 101 4.25 -3.53 16.99
N HIS A 102 4.63 -4.57 16.22
CA HIS A 102 4.52 -4.57 14.76
C HIS A 102 3.07 -4.65 14.25
N LEU A 103 2.09 -4.76 15.15
CA LEU A 103 0.66 -4.68 14.84
C LEU A 103 0.06 -3.30 15.16
N GLU A 104 0.88 -2.34 15.61
CA GLU A 104 0.41 -1.06 16.11
C GLU A 104 0.86 0.11 15.21
N ASN A 105 0.07 1.19 15.22
CA ASN A 105 0.44 2.43 14.53
C ASN A 105 1.73 3.08 15.08
N ARG A 106 2.06 2.82 16.35
CA ARG A 106 3.24 3.37 17.03
C ARG A 106 4.56 2.67 16.68
N VAL A 107 4.55 1.69 15.77
CA VAL A 107 5.72 0.85 15.47
C VAL A 107 6.94 1.66 15.02
N PHE A 108 6.77 2.67 14.17
CA PHE A 108 7.89 3.53 13.74
C PHE A 108 8.55 4.25 14.92
N TYR A 109 7.76 4.82 15.81
CA TYR A 109 8.27 5.45 17.03
C TYR A 109 9.04 4.47 17.92
N LYS A 110 8.52 3.24 18.07
CA LYS A 110 9.10 2.25 18.97
C LYS A 110 10.31 1.52 18.39
N GLU A 111 10.32 1.27 17.08
CA GLU A 111 11.33 0.42 16.44
C GLU A 111 12.33 1.20 15.59
N MET A 112 11.99 2.40 15.06
CA MET A 112 12.88 3.14 14.14
C MET A 112 13.34 4.50 14.63
N ALA A 113 12.50 5.30 15.30
CA ALA A 113 12.83 6.68 15.66
C ALA A 113 14.04 6.80 16.58
N ASN A 114 14.32 5.80 17.41
CA ASN A 114 15.41 5.78 18.40
C ASN A 114 16.49 4.71 18.08
N GLN A 115 16.43 4.03 16.94
CA GLN A 115 17.49 3.07 16.58
C GLN A 115 18.77 3.80 16.11
N ASN A 116 19.90 3.11 16.14
CA ASN A 116 21.14 3.63 15.54
C ASN A 116 21.10 3.43 14.02
N GLU A 117 21.90 4.24 13.28
CA GLU A 117 21.93 4.19 11.82
C GLU A 117 22.27 2.81 11.23
N LYS A 118 23.11 2.03 11.94
CA LYS A 118 23.55 0.70 11.50
C LYS A 118 22.64 -0.44 11.94
N ASP A 119 21.65 -0.15 12.79
CA ASP A 119 20.74 -1.16 13.32
C ASP A 119 19.80 -1.71 12.21
N LYS A 120 19.36 -2.93 12.41
CA LYS A 120 18.42 -3.63 11.51
C LYS A 120 17.14 -4.01 12.27
N PRO A 121 16.00 -3.99 11.61
CA PRO A 121 15.83 -3.73 10.17
C PRO A 121 15.96 -2.23 9.82
N GLU A 122 16.44 -1.93 8.61
CA GLU A 122 16.37 -0.59 8.03
C GLU A 122 15.26 -0.49 6.98
N SER A 123 14.78 0.71 6.69
CA SER A 123 13.85 0.92 5.60
C SER A 123 14.52 0.78 4.23
N PHE A 124 13.79 0.35 3.19
CA PHE A 124 14.31 0.36 1.83
C PHE A 124 14.73 1.77 1.38
N VAL A 125 14.13 2.83 1.93
CA VAL A 125 14.48 4.22 1.65
C VAL A 125 15.88 4.55 2.20
N HIS A 126 16.17 4.15 3.46
CA HIS A 126 17.51 4.30 4.05
C HIS A 126 18.53 3.50 3.24
N HIS A 127 18.17 2.30 2.81
CA HIS A 127 19.05 1.46 2.00
C HIS A 127 19.34 2.09 0.63
N LEU A 128 18.33 2.65 -0.06
CA LEU A 128 18.51 3.41 -1.30
C LEU A 128 19.43 4.62 -1.08
N LYS A 129 19.23 5.39 -0.01
CA LYS A 129 20.08 6.53 0.35
C LYS A 129 21.55 6.14 0.50
N ARG A 130 21.84 5.04 1.22
CA ARG A 130 23.22 4.52 1.36
C ARG A 130 23.81 4.02 0.04
N ASN A 131 22.97 3.70 -0.95
CA ASN A 131 23.37 3.31 -2.30
C ASN A 131 23.31 4.48 -3.30
N GLY A 132 23.39 5.72 -2.82
CA GLY A 132 23.64 6.91 -3.64
C GLY A 132 22.40 7.62 -4.16
N TYR A 133 21.20 7.22 -3.79
CA TYR A 133 19.97 7.94 -4.13
C TYR A 133 19.81 9.22 -3.30
N ILE A 134 19.24 10.25 -3.92
CA ILE A 134 18.67 11.39 -3.21
C ILE A 134 17.26 10.96 -2.76
N THR A 135 17.00 11.01 -1.45
CA THR A 135 15.74 10.53 -0.88
C THR A 135 14.87 11.66 -0.36
N VAL A 136 13.68 11.81 -0.92
CA VAL A 136 12.72 12.85 -0.53
C VAL A 136 11.39 12.22 -0.18
N GLY A 137 10.86 12.57 1.00
CA GLY A 137 9.53 12.19 1.46
C GLY A 137 8.59 13.38 1.52
N ILE A 138 7.34 13.20 1.09
CA ILE A 138 6.29 14.22 1.14
C ILE A 138 4.97 13.58 1.61
N GLY A 139 4.37 14.11 2.68
CA GLY A 139 3.10 13.60 3.20
C GLY A 139 3.21 12.25 3.90
N LYS A 140 2.15 11.44 3.91
CA LYS A 140 2.03 10.23 4.73
C LYS A 140 2.76 9.03 4.13
N LEU A 141 4.02 8.83 4.49
CA LEU A 141 4.83 7.67 4.06
C LEU A 141 5.08 6.67 5.19
N SER A 142 5.32 7.13 6.41
CA SER A 142 5.25 6.37 7.66
C SER A 142 3.84 6.47 8.27
N HIS A 143 3.69 6.35 9.59
CA HIS A 143 2.37 6.57 10.20
C HIS A 143 2.01 8.05 10.28
N SER A 144 2.91 8.85 10.76
CA SER A 144 2.74 10.30 10.84
C SER A 144 2.73 10.95 9.45
N VAL A 145 1.94 12.00 9.30
CA VAL A 145 1.72 12.66 8.00
C VAL A 145 2.81 13.67 7.64
N ASP A 146 3.59 14.09 8.63
CA ASP A 146 4.73 15.00 8.49
C ASP A 146 6.06 14.35 8.87
N GLY A 147 6.05 13.02 9.08
CA GLY A 147 7.23 12.24 9.44
C GLY A 147 7.72 12.42 10.87
N LEU A 148 7.00 13.17 11.73
CA LEU A 148 7.39 13.50 13.10
C LEU A 148 6.66 12.62 14.13
N VAL A 149 7.33 12.31 15.23
CA VAL A 149 6.76 11.53 16.33
C VAL A 149 5.98 12.42 17.28
N TYR A 150 4.65 12.36 17.24
CA TYR A 150 3.76 12.99 18.24
C TYR A 150 2.34 12.43 18.14
N GLY A 151 1.56 12.60 19.22
CA GLY A 151 0.15 12.17 19.27
C GLY A 151 -0.79 13.14 18.54
N TYR A 152 -2.01 12.69 18.26
CA TYR A 152 -2.99 13.44 17.45
C TYR A 152 -3.34 14.83 18.02
N GLU A 153 -3.25 15.02 19.34
CA GLU A 153 -3.59 16.26 20.05
C GLU A 153 -2.37 16.97 20.63
N GLU A 154 -1.17 16.41 20.40
CA GLU A 154 0.08 16.94 20.89
C GLU A 154 0.68 17.96 19.92
N LYS A 155 1.61 18.76 20.41
CA LYS A 155 2.44 19.62 19.56
C LYS A 155 3.44 18.75 18.78
N PRO A 156 3.75 19.09 17.50
CA PRO A 156 4.78 18.40 16.75
C PRO A 156 6.12 18.37 17.50
N SER A 157 6.72 17.20 17.58
CA SER A 157 8.09 17.05 18.08
C SER A 157 9.11 17.41 17.01
N LYS A 158 10.40 17.27 17.33
CA LYS A 158 11.51 17.35 16.36
C LYS A 158 12.06 15.96 15.98
N ILE A 159 11.47 14.89 16.50
CA ILE A 159 11.93 13.52 16.30
C ILE A 159 11.27 12.98 15.04
N LEU A 160 12.08 12.52 14.09
CA LEU A 160 11.61 11.86 12.88
C LEU A 160 11.26 10.40 13.18
N GLU A 161 10.17 9.90 12.59
CA GLU A 161 9.82 8.47 12.65
C GLU A 161 10.87 7.58 11.95
N MET A 162 11.55 8.12 10.93
CA MET A 162 12.56 7.41 10.12
C MET A 162 13.79 8.32 9.91
N PRO A 163 14.61 8.57 10.96
CA PRO A 163 15.62 9.64 10.98
C PRO A 163 16.72 9.50 9.92
N TYR A 164 17.05 8.28 9.49
CA TYR A 164 18.13 8.04 8.53
C TYR A 164 17.66 7.88 7.09
N SER A 165 16.34 7.79 6.87
CA SER A 165 15.78 7.44 5.56
C SER A 165 15.78 8.62 4.58
N TRP A 166 15.69 9.84 5.06
CA TRP A 166 15.40 11.00 4.23
C TRP A 166 16.57 11.99 4.17
N ASP A 167 16.90 12.48 2.96
CA ASP A 167 17.68 13.71 2.82
C ASP A 167 16.80 14.93 3.10
N ARG A 168 15.54 14.88 2.68
CA ARG A 168 14.52 15.88 2.98
C ARG A 168 13.17 15.21 3.22
N PHE A 169 12.48 15.63 4.25
CA PHE A 169 11.07 15.30 4.47
C PHE A 169 10.26 16.60 4.48
N LEU A 170 9.27 16.69 3.60
CA LEU A 170 8.54 17.93 3.32
C LEU A 170 7.06 17.74 3.64
N PHE A 171 6.50 18.68 4.40
CA PHE A 171 5.07 18.75 4.60
C PHE A 171 4.65 20.18 4.95
N ASN A 172 3.67 20.70 4.22
CA ASN A 172 3.06 21.98 4.51
C ASN A 172 1.63 21.75 5.04
N PRO A 173 1.37 21.94 6.35
CA PRO A 173 0.05 21.75 6.92
C PRO A 173 -0.95 22.87 6.55
N GLY A 174 -0.53 23.93 5.88
CA GLY A 174 -1.40 25.04 5.48
C GLY A 174 -2.13 25.66 6.67
N ILE A 175 -3.42 25.95 6.48
CA ILE A 175 -4.28 26.57 7.49
C ILE A 175 -4.55 25.68 8.72
N TRP A 176 -4.30 24.39 8.63
CA TRP A 176 -4.50 23.43 9.75
C TRP A 176 -3.36 23.43 10.77
N ARG A 177 -2.21 24.04 10.48
CA ARG A 177 -1.07 24.30 11.37
C ARG A 177 -0.22 23.10 11.78
N THR A 178 -0.80 21.88 11.91
CA THR A 178 -0.07 20.66 12.24
C THR A 178 -0.40 19.54 11.28
N GLY A 179 0.45 18.54 11.17
CA GLY A 179 0.23 17.38 10.31
C GLY A 179 -1.07 16.66 10.62
N TRP A 180 -1.32 16.32 11.89
CA TRP A 180 -2.53 15.61 12.27
C TRP A 180 -3.81 16.41 12.10
N ASN A 181 -3.76 17.74 12.30
CA ASN A 181 -4.92 18.59 12.02
C ASN A 181 -5.22 18.63 10.52
N ALA A 182 -4.20 18.71 9.67
CA ALA A 182 -4.35 18.63 8.21
C ALA A 182 -4.90 17.27 7.79
N PHE A 183 -4.40 16.18 8.36
CA PHE A 183 -4.86 14.82 8.04
C PHE A 183 -6.36 14.62 8.26
N PHE A 184 -6.89 15.18 9.34
CA PHE A 184 -8.31 15.18 9.68
C PHE A 184 -9.02 16.49 9.30
N GLY A 185 -8.45 17.26 8.37
CA GLY A 185 -8.86 18.62 8.04
C GLY A 185 -10.09 18.71 7.12
N TYR A 186 -10.79 19.83 7.26
CA TYR A 186 -11.90 20.28 6.41
C TYR A 186 -11.49 21.56 5.70
N ALA A 187 -12.15 21.92 4.61
CA ALA A 187 -11.77 23.02 3.74
C ALA A 187 -11.66 24.40 4.44
N ASN A 188 -12.40 24.62 5.54
CA ASN A 188 -12.40 25.87 6.31
C ASN A 188 -11.31 25.92 7.42
N GLY A 189 -10.40 24.93 7.49
CA GLY A 189 -9.38 24.85 8.54
C GLY A 189 -9.84 24.13 9.82
N GLU A 190 -11.10 23.74 9.92
CA GLU A 190 -11.57 22.86 10.97
C GLU A 190 -10.94 21.48 10.85
N ASN A 191 -10.97 20.71 11.94
CA ASN A 191 -10.48 19.33 11.96
C ASN A 191 -11.19 18.48 12.99
N ARG A 192 -11.17 17.17 12.80
CA ARG A 192 -11.81 16.21 13.71
C ARG A 192 -11.28 16.30 15.15
N GLN A 193 -9.98 16.57 15.32
CA GLN A 193 -9.32 16.52 16.63
C GLN A 193 -9.84 17.63 17.56
N SER A 194 -9.98 18.85 17.04
CA SER A 194 -10.51 19.99 17.81
C SER A 194 -12.03 19.95 17.97
N LEU A 195 -12.74 19.30 17.06
CA LEU A 195 -14.21 19.27 17.00
C LEU A 195 -14.79 17.86 17.13
N LYS A 196 -14.21 17.04 18.02
CA LYS A 196 -14.62 15.64 18.25
C LYS A 196 -16.13 15.43 18.24
N LYS A 197 -16.61 14.51 17.41
CA LYS A 197 -18.03 14.14 17.25
C LYS A 197 -18.95 15.29 16.81
N ARG A 198 -18.41 16.43 16.41
CA ARG A 198 -19.16 17.58 15.87
C ARG A 198 -18.94 17.79 14.38
N VAL A 199 -18.03 17.03 13.75
CA VAL A 199 -17.76 17.05 12.32
C VAL A 199 -18.22 15.74 11.68
N LYS A 200 -18.77 15.85 10.46
CA LYS A 200 -19.26 14.69 9.71
C LYS A 200 -18.11 13.90 9.08
N PRO A 201 -18.27 12.60 8.81
CA PRO A 201 -17.24 11.77 8.18
C PRO A 201 -17.04 12.08 6.69
N TYR A 202 -17.54 13.18 6.18
CA TYR A 202 -17.45 13.62 4.78
C TYR A 202 -17.65 15.14 4.65
N GLU A 203 -17.08 15.69 3.57
CA GLU A 203 -17.33 17.07 3.14
C GLU A 203 -17.23 17.19 1.61
N ASN A 204 -18.07 18.06 1.02
CA ASN A 204 -18.09 18.39 -0.41
C ASN A 204 -18.05 19.91 -0.60
N ALA A 205 -17.02 20.57 -0.08
CA ALA A 205 -16.90 22.02 -0.18
C ALA A 205 -16.66 22.47 -1.63
N GLU A 206 -17.21 23.64 -1.99
CA GLU A 206 -17.00 24.27 -3.29
C GLU A 206 -15.67 25.05 -3.29
N VAL A 207 -14.58 24.30 -3.45
CA VAL A 207 -13.20 24.80 -3.32
C VAL A 207 -12.32 24.19 -4.41
N SER A 208 -11.09 24.71 -4.55
CA SER A 208 -10.10 24.18 -5.48
C SER A 208 -9.42 22.92 -4.94
N ASP A 209 -8.63 22.22 -5.79
CA ASP A 209 -7.85 21.05 -5.38
C ASP A 209 -6.83 21.38 -4.27
N HIS A 210 -6.33 22.62 -4.23
CA HIS A 210 -5.31 23.06 -3.29
C HIS A 210 -5.85 23.52 -1.94
N ASP A 211 -7.16 23.57 -1.79
CA ASP A 211 -7.82 23.95 -0.54
C ASP A 211 -8.05 22.75 0.39
N TYR A 212 -7.53 21.58 0.02
CA TYR A 212 -7.38 20.41 0.88
C TYR A 212 -5.91 20.00 0.98
N PRO A 213 -5.50 19.30 2.05
CA PRO A 213 -4.10 18.95 2.31
C PRO A 213 -3.43 18.15 1.19
N ASP A 214 -4.16 17.24 0.53
CA ASP A 214 -3.62 16.43 -0.57
C ASP A 214 -3.22 17.28 -1.79
N GLY A 215 -3.90 18.39 -2.03
CA GLY A 215 -3.50 19.37 -3.05
C GLY A 215 -2.21 20.11 -2.69
N LEU A 216 -1.95 20.35 -1.40
CA LEU A 216 -0.67 20.93 -0.94
C LEU A 216 0.47 19.91 -1.07
N ILE A 217 0.19 18.62 -0.85
CA ILE A 217 1.14 17.51 -1.09
C ILE A 217 1.53 17.49 -2.57
N LEU A 218 0.55 17.53 -3.50
CA LEU A 218 0.82 17.60 -4.93
C LEU A 218 1.69 18.82 -5.29
N LYS A 219 1.37 20.00 -4.77
CA LYS A 219 2.15 21.22 -5.03
C LYS A 219 3.61 21.03 -4.63
N SER A 220 3.85 20.54 -3.41
CA SER A 220 5.20 20.26 -2.92
C SER A 220 5.93 19.20 -3.76
N ALA A 221 5.22 18.16 -4.23
CA ALA A 221 5.79 17.11 -5.07
C ALA A 221 6.21 17.63 -6.45
N ILE A 222 5.41 18.49 -7.07
CA ILE A 222 5.74 19.15 -8.35
C ILE A 222 6.96 20.07 -8.20
N GLU A 223 7.01 20.88 -7.15
CA GLU A 223 8.14 21.77 -6.87
C GLU A 223 9.43 20.97 -6.65
N GLU A 224 9.34 19.82 -5.97
CA GLU A 224 10.50 18.98 -5.70
C GLU A 224 10.96 18.20 -6.96
N LEU A 225 10.06 17.73 -7.81
CA LEU A 225 10.42 17.12 -9.10
C LEU A 225 11.24 18.09 -9.97
N LYS A 226 10.88 19.38 -10.00
CA LYS A 226 11.63 20.42 -10.74
C LYS A 226 13.06 20.59 -10.22
N LYS A 227 13.27 20.44 -8.91
CA LYS A 227 14.62 20.49 -8.31
C LYS A 227 15.40 19.21 -8.60
N LEU A 228 14.74 18.04 -8.51
CA LEU A 228 15.35 16.72 -8.73
C LEU A 228 15.77 16.50 -10.19
N LYS A 229 15.06 17.10 -11.18
CA LYS A 229 15.45 17.06 -12.59
C LYS A 229 16.89 17.48 -12.83
N ASN A 230 17.39 18.45 -12.07
CA ASN A 230 18.71 19.04 -12.27
C ASN A 230 19.82 18.32 -11.47
N GLN A 231 19.51 17.17 -10.85
CA GLN A 231 20.48 16.39 -10.09
C GLN A 231 21.12 15.31 -10.98
N SER A 232 22.39 15.03 -10.73
CA SER A 232 23.11 13.96 -11.44
C SER A 232 22.91 12.58 -10.83
N LYS A 233 22.49 12.51 -9.56
CA LYS A 233 22.21 11.26 -8.84
C LYS A 233 20.78 10.82 -9.09
N PRO A 234 20.49 9.49 -9.09
CA PRO A 234 19.13 8.99 -9.10
C PRO A 234 18.40 9.44 -7.83
N PHE A 235 17.08 9.57 -7.90
CA PHE A 235 16.26 9.96 -6.76
C PHE A 235 15.20 8.91 -6.41
N PHE A 236 14.85 8.88 -5.14
CA PHE A 236 13.63 8.31 -4.62
C PHE A 236 12.73 9.45 -4.14
N LEU A 237 11.59 9.65 -4.78
CA LEU A 237 10.55 10.57 -4.35
C LEU A 237 9.35 9.80 -3.85
N GLY A 238 9.11 9.81 -2.53
CA GLY A 238 7.91 9.29 -1.91
C GLY A 238 6.85 10.39 -1.79
N VAL A 239 5.62 10.11 -2.24
CA VAL A 239 4.47 11.01 -2.14
C VAL A 239 3.32 10.26 -1.48
N GLY A 240 2.94 10.65 -0.26
CA GLY A 240 1.92 10.00 0.53
C GLY A 240 0.65 10.83 0.64
N TYR A 241 -0.41 10.43 -0.09
CA TYR A 241 -1.72 11.04 -0.04
C TYR A 241 -2.57 10.51 1.13
N PHE A 242 -3.47 11.35 1.64
CA PHE A 242 -4.32 11.05 2.79
C PHE A 242 -5.65 10.42 2.37
N LYS A 243 -6.29 10.99 1.32
CA LYS A 243 -7.58 10.46 0.86
C LYS A 243 -7.36 9.17 0.06
N PRO A 244 -8.31 8.23 0.12
CA PRO A 244 -9.67 8.30 0.70
C PRO A 244 -9.81 7.99 2.21
N HIS A 245 -8.77 8.10 3.04
CA HIS A 245 -8.94 7.98 4.50
C HIS A 245 -9.99 8.97 5.04
N LEU A 246 -10.72 8.56 6.08
CA LEU A 246 -11.67 9.43 6.78
C LEU A 246 -11.03 10.74 7.29
N PRO A 247 -11.75 11.88 7.22
CA PRO A 247 -13.07 12.08 6.63
C PRO A 247 -13.00 12.01 5.10
N PHE A 248 -14.09 11.56 4.44
CA PHE A 248 -14.19 11.50 2.98
C PHE A 248 -14.42 12.91 2.40
N ASN A 249 -13.38 13.74 2.50
CA ASN A 249 -13.42 15.15 2.11
C ASN A 249 -12.77 15.31 0.74
N SER A 250 -13.47 15.98 -0.18
CA SER A 250 -12.94 16.34 -1.49
C SER A 250 -13.71 17.53 -2.06
N PRO A 251 -13.12 18.32 -2.99
CA PRO A 251 -13.83 19.37 -3.67
C PRO A 251 -15.14 18.89 -4.32
N LYS A 252 -16.18 19.72 -4.27
CA LYS A 252 -17.53 19.42 -4.77
C LYS A 252 -17.54 18.84 -6.19
N LYS A 253 -16.68 19.34 -7.09
CA LYS A 253 -16.58 18.86 -8.48
C LYS A 253 -16.34 17.34 -8.61
N TYR A 254 -15.72 16.68 -7.62
CA TYR A 254 -15.55 15.22 -7.63
C TYR A 254 -16.78 14.48 -7.13
N TRP A 255 -17.57 15.10 -6.25
CA TRP A 255 -18.88 14.59 -5.88
C TRP A 255 -19.86 14.69 -7.04
N ASP A 256 -19.81 15.76 -7.81
CA ASP A 256 -20.68 15.96 -8.97
C ASP A 256 -20.42 14.99 -10.14
N LEU A 257 -19.37 14.17 -10.06
CA LEU A 257 -19.12 13.07 -11.01
C LEU A 257 -20.10 11.90 -10.86
N TYR A 258 -20.89 11.87 -9.79
CA TYR A 258 -21.72 10.72 -9.42
C TYR A 258 -23.16 11.09 -9.11
N GLU A 259 -24.08 10.35 -9.72
CA GLU A 259 -25.48 10.35 -9.31
C GLU A 259 -25.62 9.47 -8.07
N ARG A 260 -25.88 10.06 -6.89
CA ARG A 260 -25.88 9.37 -5.61
C ARG A 260 -26.80 8.15 -5.57
N ASP A 261 -28.00 8.26 -6.12
CA ASP A 261 -29.01 7.21 -6.07
C ASP A 261 -28.63 6.00 -6.93
N SER A 262 -27.72 6.19 -7.89
CA SER A 262 -27.17 5.14 -8.75
C SER A 262 -25.96 4.43 -8.13
N ILE A 263 -25.40 4.92 -7.01
CA ILE A 263 -24.26 4.27 -6.35
C ILE A 263 -24.73 2.98 -5.67
N PRO A 264 -24.12 1.82 -6.00
CA PRO A 264 -24.48 0.58 -5.32
C PRO A 264 -24.04 0.61 -3.86
N ILE A 265 -24.83 0.03 -2.98
CA ILE A 265 -24.41 -0.28 -1.60
C ILE A 265 -23.67 -1.61 -1.58
N ALA A 266 -23.01 -1.93 -0.45
CA ALA A 266 -22.37 -3.22 -0.28
C ALA A 266 -23.36 -4.36 -0.54
N PRO A 267 -22.97 -5.40 -1.31
CA PRO A 267 -23.83 -6.54 -1.60
C PRO A 267 -24.05 -7.45 -0.38
N ASP A 268 -23.16 -7.38 0.59
CA ASP A 268 -23.02 -8.19 1.80
C ASP A 268 -23.09 -7.36 3.10
N PRO A 269 -24.19 -6.57 3.33
CA PRO A 269 -24.30 -5.69 4.49
C PRO A 269 -24.79 -6.45 5.75
N PHE A 270 -24.29 -7.67 5.95
CA PHE A 270 -24.67 -8.57 7.04
C PHE A 270 -23.43 -9.23 7.65
N ILE A 271 -23.56 -9.77 8.85
CA ILE A 271 -22.49 -10.55 9.49
C ILE A 271 -22.38 -11.89 8.77
N PRO A 272 -21.19 -12.32 8.35
CA PRO A 272 -20.98 -13.62 7.72
C PRO A 272 -21.48 -14.78 8.61
N GLU A 273 -21.93 -15.85 7.97
CA GLU A 273 -22.46 -17.03 8.68
C GLU A 273 -21.34 -17.83 9.35
N ASN A 274 -21.64 -18.41 10.51
CA ASN A 274 -20.77 -19.29 11.29
C ASN A 274 -19.45 -18.64 11.74
N VAL A 275 -19.40 -17.31 11.84
CA VAL A 275 -18.27 -16.57 12.39
C VAL A 275 -18.48 -16.20 13.84
N ASN A 276 -17.41 -15.87 14.53
CA ASN A 276 -17.51 -15.13 15.79
C ASN A 276 -17.62 -13.63 15.46
N PRO A 277 -18.63 -12.90 16.01
CA PRO A 277 -18.77 -11.47 15.73
C PRO A 277 -17.54 -10.62 16.08
N SER A 278 -16.68 -11.07 16.99
CA SER A 278 -15.42 -10.39 17.31
C SER A 278 -14.41 -10.38 16.15
N SER A 279 -14.55 -11.30 15.17
CA SER A 279 -13.71 -11.33 13.95
C SER A 279 -13.93 -10.13 13.05
N ILE A 280 -15.14 -9.53 13.10
CA ILE A 280 -15.47 -8.31 12.35
C ILE A 280 -14.60 -7.13 12.81
N GLY A 281 -14.15 -7.13 14.07
CA GLY A 281 -13.37 -6.05 14.65
C GLY A 281 -14.21 -4.83 15.02
N ASN A 282 -13.55 -3.69 15.27
CA ASN A 282 -14.20 -2.46 15.72
C ASN A 282 -14.38 -1.43 14.59
N MET A 283 -15.14 -0.39 14.86
CA MET A 283 -15.36 0.79 14.02
C MET A 283 -14.98 2.07 14.77
N ASP A 284 -14.04 1.99 15.71
CA ASP A 284 -13.68 3.09 16.63
C ASP A 284 -13.27 4.37 15.88
N GLU A 285 -12.60 4.21 14.71
CA GLU A 285 -12.22 5.35 13.89
C GLU A 285 -13.43 6.10 13.35
N PHE A 286 -14.44 5.37 12.87
CA PHE A 286 -15.68 5.94 12.35
C PHE A 286 -16.51 6.62 13.45
N TYR A 287 -16.47 6.09 14.68
CA TYR A 287 -17.19 6.66 15.84
C TYR A 287 -16.62 7.98 16.36
N ASN A 288 -15.49 8.45 15.83
CA ASN A 288 -14.96 9.78 16.16
C ASN A 288 -15.65 10.92 15.40
N TYR A 289 -16.63 10.60 14.55
CA TYR A 289 -17.39 11.58 13.76
C TYR A 289 -18.82 11.74 14.28
N GLU A 290 -19.49 12.81 13.84
CA GLU A 290 -20.91 13.03 14.09
C GLU A 290 -21.71 12.13 13.14
N LEU A 291 -22.42 11.15 13.68
CA LEU A 291 -23.16 10.12 12.96
C LEU A 291 -24.68 10.21 13.22
N SER A 292 -25.13 11.01 14.19
CA SER A 292 -26.53 11.10 14.60
C SER A 292 -27.14 9.70 14.83
N ASP A 293 -28.35 9.47 14.35
CA ASP A 293 -29.06 8.19 14.46
C ASP A 293 -28.50 7.09 13.53
N GLU A 294 -27.54 7.42 12.67
CA GLU A 294 -26.92 6.51 11.68
C GLU A 294 -25.68 5.79 12.24
N LYS A 295 -25.46 5.81 13.55
CA LYS A 295 -24.34 5.09 14.17
C LYS A 295 -24.52 3.58 14.01
N PRO A 296 -23.62 2.88 13.24
CA PRO A 296 -23.73 1.44 13.04
C PRO A 296 -23.27 0.67 14.27
N THR A 297 -23.81 -0.54 14.45
CA THR A 297 -23.31 -1.55 15.38
C THR A 297 -23.33 -2.91 14.69
N ILE A 298 -22.84 -3.95 15.35
CA ILE A 298 -22.96 -5.32 14.83
C ILE A 298 -24.44 -5.71 14.64
N GLN A 299 -25.35 -5.18 15.48
CA GLN A 299 -26.79 -5.46 15.40
C GLN A 299 -27.54 -4.50 14.48
N LYS A 300 -27.06 -3.25 14.35
CA LYS A 300 -27.73 -2.18 13.59
C LYS A 300 -26.91 -1.75 12.40
N LYS A 301 -27.37 -2.01 11.17
CA LYS A 301 -26.79 -1.36 9.98
C LYS A 301 -27.24 0.11 9.89
N ILE A 302 -26.47 0.93 9.21
CA ILE A 302 -26.91 2.28 8.82
C ILE A 302 -27.98 2.18 7.71
N SER A 303 -28.73 3.27 7.50
CA SER A 303 -29.70 3.32 6.40
C SER A 303 -29.01 3.23 5.03
N ASP A 304 -29.67 2.65 4.05
CA ASP A 304 -29.15 2.57 2.68
C ASP A 304 -28.88 3.96 2.09
N LYS A 305 -29.70 4.95 2.45
CA LYS A 305 -29.50 6.36 2.07
C LYS A 305 -28.18 6.91 2.62
N TYR A 306 -27.88 6.64 3.89
CA TYR A 306 -26.63 7.11 4.51
C TYR A 306 -25.43 6.31 4.01
N ALA A 307 -25.56 4.99 3.80
CA ALA A 307 -24.56 4.14 3.18
C ALA A 307 -24.13 4.69 1.81
N ARG A 308 -25.10 4.99 0.93
CA ARG A 308 -24.82 5.60 -0.39
C ARG A 308 -24.10 6.94 -0.24
N LYS A 309 -24.44 7.75 0.75
CA LYS A 309 -23.76 9.04 0.99
C LYS A 309 -22.30 8.85 1.38
N LEU A 310 -21.99 7.86 2.23
CA LEU A 310 -20.62 7.55 2.63
C LEU A 310 -19.80 6.97 1.47
N ILE A 311 -20.38 6.04 0.70
CA ILE A 311 -19.74 5.47 -0.49
C ILE A 311 -19.50 6.57 -1.53
N HIS A 312 -20.46 7.48 -1.72
CA HIS A 312 -20.29 8.66 -2.58
C HIS A 312 -19.07 9.49 -2.15
N GLY A 313 -18.95 9.79 -0.84
CA GLY A 313 -17.79 10.52 -0.31
C GLY A 313 -16.47 9.79 -0.54
N TYR A 314 -16.45 8.47 -0.34
CA TYR A 314 -15.29 7.64 -0.62
C TYR A 314 -14.92 7.69 -2.12
N TYR A 315 -15.89 7.49 -3.04
CA TYR A 315 -15.65 7.55 -4.48
C TYR A 315 -15.18 8.93 -4.95
N ALA A 316 -15.80 10.00 -4.44
CA ALA A 316 -15.37 11.38 -4.71
C ALA A 316 -13.94 11.63 -4.24
N SER A 317 -13.57 11.13 -3.05
CA SER A 317 -12.21 11.23 -2.52
C SER A 317 -11.21 10.44 -3.37
N VAL A 318 -11.56 9.24 -3.85
CA VAL A 318 -10.73 8.46 -4.77
C VAL A 318 -10.55 9.19 -6.09
N SER A 319 -11.62 9.76 -6.69
CA SER A 319 -11.51 10.54 -7.93
C SER A 319 -10.68 11.82 -7.76
N TYR A 320 -10.72 12.42 -6.60
CA TYR A 320 -9.84 13.54 -6.26
C TYR A 320 -8.38 13.10 -6.29
N ILE A 321 -8.02 12.00 -5.61
CA ILE A 321 -6.66 11.47 -5.62
C ILE A 321 -6.24 11.02 -7.03
N ASP A 322 -7.13 10.40 -7.80
CA ASP A 322 -6.87 10.03 -9.19
C ASP A 322 -6.42 11.25 -10.02
N ASN A 323 -7.10 12.39 -9.87
CA ASN A 323 -6.73 13.62 -10.55
C ASN A 323 -5.38 14.17 -10.07
N LEU A 324 -5.08 14.11 -8.75
CA LEU A 324 -3.78 14.55 -8.23
C LEU A 324 -2.64 13.65 -8.73
N VAL A 325 -2.85 12.34 -8.75
CA VAL A 325 -1.91 11.37 -9.35
C VAL A 325 -1.69 11.67 -10.83
N GLY A 326 -2.77 11.94 -11.57
CA GLY A 326 -2.68 12.31 -12.99
C GLY A 326 -1.83 13.56 -13.22
N LYS A 327 -2.00 14.61 -12.42
CA LYS A 327 -1.20 15.84 -12.49
C LYS A 327 0.27 15.58 -12.14
N LEU A 328 0.56 14.75 -11.13
CA LEU A 328 1.94 14.39 -10.76
C LEU A 328 2.64 13.61 -11.89
N LEU A 329 1.96 12.62 -12.49
CA LEU A 329 2.49 11.85 -13.61
C LEU A 329 2.68 12.73 -14.87
N LYS A 330 1.77 13.68 -15.09
CA LYS A 330 1.92 14.64 -16.20
C LYS A 330 3.13 15.56 -16.00
N GLU A 331 3.40 16.01 -14.77
CA GLU A 331 4.61 16.80 -14.50
C GLU A 331 5.89 15.98 -14.70
N LEU A 332 5.89 14.70 -14.30
CA LEU A 332 7.01 13.78 -14.54
C LEU A 332 7.31 13.66 -16.05
N GLU A 333 6.26 13.59 -16.87
CA GLU A 333 6.36 13.56 -18.35
C GLU A 333 6.89 14.89 -18.89
N LEU A 334 6.32 16.04 -18.47
CA LEU A 334 6.74 17.39 -18.91
C LEU A 334 8.20 17.68 -18.57
N LEU A 335 8.71 17.10 -17.51
CA LEU A 335 10.12 17.22 -17.11
C LEU A 335 11.03 16.22 -17.82
N ASP A 336 10.52 15.38 -18.72
CA ASP A 336 11.25 14.29 -19.41
C ASP A 336 11.94 13.30 -18.45
N LEU A 337 11.36 13.13 -17.26
CA LEU A 337 11.85 12.20 -16.24
C LEU A 337 11.21 10.80 -16.35
N GLU A 338 10.06 10.69 -17.03
CA GLU A 338 9.26 9.46 -17.12
C GLU A 338 10.06 8.28 -17.67
N LYS A 339 10.91 8.53 -18.69
CA LYS A 339 11.67 7.50 -19.41
C LYS A 339 12.62 6.71 -18.49
N ASN A 340 13.12 7.36 -17.43
CA ASN A 340 14.05 6.76 -16.47
C ASN A 340 13.49 6.74 -15.03
N THR A 341 12.18 6.73 -14.87
CA THR A 341 11.55 6.68 -13.56
C THR A 341 10.61 5.48 -13.43
N ILE A 342 10.84 4.66 -12.42
CA ILE A 342 9.91 3.62 -11.97
C ILE A 342 8.80 4.30 -11.21
N VAL A 343 7.55 3.97 -11.50
CA VAL A 343 6.40 4.47 -10.75
C VAL A 343 5.75 3.32 -10.00
N VAL A 344 5.65 3.44 -8.69
CA VAL A 344 4.90 2.53 -7.81
C VAL A 344 3.70 3.29 -7.25
N LEU A 345 2.50 2.75 -7.42
CA LEU A 345 1.30 3.21 -6.72
C LEU A 345 0.84 2.08 -5.80
N TRP A 346 0.76 2.38 -4.50
CA TRP A 346 0.47 1.42 -3.45
C TRP A 346 -0.58 1.95 -2.48
N GLY A 347 -1.62 1.16 -2.21
CA GLY A 347 -2.56 1.38 -1.12
C GLY A 347 -2.08 0.65 0.14
N ASP A 348 -2.16 1.29 1.30
CA ASP A 348 -1.61 0.72 2.53
C ASP A 348 -2.46 -0.38 3.16
N HIS A 349 -3.74 -0.45 2.88
CA HIS A 349 -4.68 -1.55 3.15
C HIS A 349 -6.03 -1.30 2.47
N GLY A 350 -6.95 -2.24 2.64
CA GLY A 350 -8.32 -2.09 2.17
C GLY A 350 -9.22 -1.36 3.18
N TRP A 351 -10.53 -1.32 2.89
CA TRP A 351 -11.55 -0.66 3.69
C TRP A 351 -12.92 -1.30 3.46
N HIS A 352 -13.72 -1.49 4.53
CA HIS A 352 -15.12 -1.90 4.40
C HIS A 352 -16.02 -0.68 4.19
N LEU A 353 -16.89 -0.74 3.21
CA LEU A 353 -17.89 0.28 2.86
C LEU A 353 -19.31 -0.24 3.13
N GLY A 354 -19.55 -0.80 4.31
CA GLY A 354 -20.81 -1.43 4.72
C GLY A 354 -20.82 -2.94 4.57
N ASN A 355 -19.83 -3.55 3.90
CA ASN A 355 -19.60 -4.98 3.89
C ASN A 355 -19.46 -5.49 5.33
N ASP A 356 -19.97 -6.68 5.64
CA ASP A 356 -19.90 -7.28 6.98
C ASP A 356 -20.47 -6.38 8.10
N ARG A 357 -21.40 -5.49 7.77
CA ARG A 357 -21.88 -4.38 8.66
C ARG A 357 -20.79 -3.45 9.16
N LYS A 358 -19.64 -3.40 8.49
CA LYS A 358 -18.45 -2.68 8.93
C LYS A 358 -18.18 -1.42 8.11
N TRP A 359 -17.74 -0.36 8.80
CA TRP A 359 -17.20 0.87 8.22
C TRP A 359 -15.81 1.09 8.81
N GLY A 360 -14.79 0.64 8.12
CA GLY A 360 -13.42 0.66 8.62
C GLY A 360 -12.55 -0.46 8.05
N LYS A 361 -11.38 -0.64 8.65
CA LYS A 361 -10.35 -1.58 8.21
C LYS A 361 -10.16 -2.76 9.17
N HIS A 362 -9.64 -2.65 10.24
CA HIS A 362 -9.25 -3.48 11.38
C HIS A 362 -9.90 -4.89 11.47
N SER A 363 -9.73 -5.74 10.45
CA SER A 363 -10.19 -7.13 10.41
C SER A 363 -9.28 -7.98 9.50
N LEU A 364 -9.40 -9.30 9.58
CA LEU A 364 -8.66 -10.24 8.72
C LEU A 364 -9.49 -10.74 7.53
N PHE A 365 -10.47 -9.94 7.09
CA PHE A 365 -11.27 -10.20 5.91
C PHE A 365 -10.64 -9.62 4.64
N GLU A 366 -11.00 -10.17 3.48
CA GLU A 366 -10.53 -9.77 2.16
C GLU A 366 -10.61 -8.24 1.96
N ARG A 367 -11.72 -7.60 2.40
CA ARG A 367 -11.97 -6.16 2.23
C ARG A 367 -10.96 -5.27 2.96
N SER A 368 -10.37 -5.74 4.06
CA SER A 368 -9.33 -5.01 4.81
C SER A 368 -7.91 -5.32 4.33
N LEU A 369 -7.68 -6.55 3.84
CA LEU A 369 -6.34 -7.07 3.58
C LEU A 369 -5.90 -6.90 2.14
N LYS A 370 -6.83 -6.93 1.18
CA LYS A 370 -6.53 -6.73 -0.24
C LYS A 370 -6.41 -5.24 -0.54
N SER A 371 -5.33 -4.86 -1.21
CA SER A 371 -5.03 -3.46 -1.50
C SER A 371 -4.55 -3.24 -2.93
N THR A 372 -4.51 -1.98 -3.36
CA THR A 372 -4.07 -1.59 -4.71
C THR A 372 -2.55 -1.64 -4.83
N LEU A 373 -2.04 -2.28 -5.88
CA LEU A 373 -0.63 -2.23 -6.27
C LEU A 373 -0.50 -2.16 -7.79
N ILE A 374 0.21 -1.12 -8.25
CA ILE A 374 0.57 -0.91 -9.66
C ILE A 374 2.05 -0.56 -9.72
N ILE A 375 2.82 -1.22 -10.60
CA ILE A 375 4.24 -0.90 -10.82
C ILE A 375 4.48 -0.70 -12.31
N LYS A 376 4.94 0.50 -12.69
CA LYS A 376 5.39 0.82 -14.05
C LYS A 376 6.92 0.87 -14.08
N LEU A 377 7.53 -0.04 -14.84
CA LEU A 377 8.97 -0.07 -15.10
C LEU A 377 9.35 0.95 -16.16
N THR A 378 10.63 1.30 -16.22
CA THR A 378 11.18 2.19 -17.27
C THR A 378 11.11 1.52 -18.65
N GLY A 379 11.06 2.34 -19.72
CA GLY A 379 11.30 1.87 -21.09
C GLY A 379 10.39 0.75 -21.59
N ASN A 380 9.12 0.72 -21.21
CA ASN A 380 8.15 -0.29 -21.69
C ASN A 380 8.50 -1.75 -21.31
N GLN A 381 9.18 -1.96 -20.20
CA GLN A 381 9.62 -3.30 -19.76
C GLN A 381 8.49 -4.16 -19.16
N ASN A 382 7.34 -3.58 -18.79
CA ASN A 382 6.18 -4.34 -18.35
C ASN A 382 5.58 -5.14 -19.50
N LYS A 383 5.90 -6.43 -19.60
CA LYS A 383 5.37 -7.33 -20.62
C LYS A 383 4.06 -8.00 -20.19
N LYS A 384 3.81 -8.10 -18.89
CA LYS A 384 2.57 -8.62 -18.30
C LYS A 384 1.82 -7.50 -17.62
N LYS A 385 0.64 -7.16 -18.17
CA LYS A 385 -0.17 -6.03 -17.70
C LYS A 385 -1.03 -6.36 -16.49
N GLU A 386 -1.55 -7.57 -16.39
CA GLU A 386 -2.31 -8.06 -15.24
C GLU A 386 -1.61 -9.26 -14.61
N ILE A 387 -1.37 -9.19 -13.31
CA ILE A 387 -0.73 -10.23 -12.53
C ILE A 387 -1.76 -10.77 -11.53
N ASN A 388 -2.14 -12.05 -11.74
CA ASN A 388 -3.12 -12.75 -10.92
C ASN A 388 -2.51 -13.60 -9.81
N SER A 389 -1.17 -13.68 -9.74
CA SER A 389 -0.48 -14.31 -8.61
C SER A 389 -0.73 -13.52 -7.33
N ILE A 390 -0.85 -14.24 -6.22
CA ILE A 390 -0.86 -13.62 -4.89
C ILE A 390 0.51 -13.02 -4.61
N VAL A 391 0.53 -11.78 -4.16
CA VAL A 391 1.72 -11.03 -3.78
C VAL A 391 1.46 -10.25 -2.49
N GLU A 392 2.54 -9.91 -1.78
CA GLU A 392 2.47 -9.21 -0.50
C GLU A 392 3.16 -7.83 -0.56
N SER A 393 2.82 -6.92 0.36
CA SER A 393 3.53 -5.64 0.45
C SER A 393 5.03 -5.80 0.77
N VAL A 394 5.42 -6.84 1.49
CA VAL A 394 6.84 -7.16 1.78
C VAL A 394 7.64 -7.52 0.53
N ASP A 395 6.99 -7.91 -0.57
CA ASP A 395 7.64 -8.19 -1.86
C ASP A 395 8.18 -6.93 -2.55
N ILE A 396 7.69 -5.74 -2.15
CA ILE A 396 8.06 -4.47 -2.81
C ILE A 396 9.52 -4.11 -2.52
N TYR A 397 10.01 -4.31 -1.30
CA TYR A 397 11.42 -4.03 -0.96
C TYR A 397 12.39 -4.82 -1.86
N PRO A 398 12.37 -6.17 -1.90
CA PRO A 398 13.27 -6.91 -2.77
C PRO A 398 13.07 -6.61 -4.25
N THR A 399 11.85 -6.27 -4.67
CA THR A 399 11.55 -5.85 -6.05
C THR A 399 12.28 -4.56 -6.42
N LEU A 400 12.25 -3.54 -5.56
CA LEU A 400 12.96 -2.28 -5.80
C LEU A 400 14.47 -2.49 -5.84
N MET A 401 15.01 -3.32 -4.95
CA MET A 401 16.45 -3.65 -4.96
C MET A 401 16.87 -4.36 -6.23
N ASP A 402 16.09 -5.34 -6.68
CA ASP A 402 16.32 -6.09 -7.91
C ASP A 402 16.28 -5.20 -9.17
N ILE A 403 15.26 -4.30 -9.27
CA ILE A 403 15.17 -3.35 -10.39
C ILE A 403 16.37 -2.39 -10.41
N CYS A 404 16.83 -1.94 -9.24
CA CYS A 404 17.93 -0.99 -9.11
C CYS A 404 19.32 -1.65 -9.10
N ASN A 405 19.38 -2.99 -9.19
CA ASN A 405 20.62 -3.77 -9.06
C ASN A 405 21.40 -3.47 -7.78
N ILE A 406 20.68 -3.43 -6.65
CA ILE A 406 21.20 -3.19 -5.31
C ILE A 406 21.06 -4.48 -4.49
N ASN A 407 22.13 -4.88 -3.81
CA ASN A 407 22.10 -6.08 -2.97
C ASN A 407 21.13 -5.91 -1.78
N ILE A 408 20.45 -6.99 -1.41
CA ILE A 408 19.58 -7.03 -0.24
C ILE A 408 20.43 -6.91 1.04
N PRO A 409 20.07 -6.04 2.01
CA PRO A 409 20.91 -5.75 3.16
C PRO A 409 20.81 -6.77 4.31
N TYR A 410 19.76 -7.60 4.32
CA TYR A 410 19.47 -8.67 5.29
C TYR A 410 18.36 -9.58 4.73
N ASP A 411 18.08 -10.70 5.37
CA ASP A 411 17.03 -11.62 4.93
C ASP A 411 15.65 -10.98 5.02
N LEU A 412 14.98 -10.84 3.88
CA LEU A 412 13.64 -10.29 3.75
C LEU A 412 12.61 -11.42 3.70
N ASP A 413 11.40 -11.16 4.20
CA ASP A 413 10.30 -12.13 4.14
C ASP A 413 9.56 -12.11 2.77
N GLY A 414 9.84 -11.11 1.92
CA GLY A 414 9.29 -10.97 0.58
C GLY A 414 10.22 -11.47 -0.53
N GLU A 415 9.68 -11.64 -1.73
CA GLU A 415 10.39 -12.03 -2.96
C GLU A 415 10.21 -11.00 -4.07
N SER A 416 11.22 -10.84 -4.95
CA SER A 416 11.12 -9.90 -6.08
C SER A 416 9.96 -10.27 -7.03
N LEU A 417 9.21 -9.23 -7.42
CA LEU A 417 8.12 -9.31 -8.40
C LEU A 417 8.58 -9.03 -9.84
N LEU A 418 9.88 -8.75 -10.06
CA LEU A 418 10.40 -8.27 -11.33
C LEU A 418 10.13 -9.26 -12.46
N ASP A 419 10.36 -10.55 -12.24
CA ASP A 419 10.10 -11.60 -13.21
C ASP A 419 8.62 -11.71 -13.60
N LEU A 420 7.71 -11.51 -12.64
CA LEU A 420 6.27 -11.52 -12.91
C LEU A 420 5.86 -10.39 -13.87
N MET A 421 6.56 -9.27 -13.82
CA MET A 421 6.30 -8.11 -14.70
C MET A 421 6.97 -8.25 -16.07
N LYS A 422 8.19 -8.78 -16.12
CA LYS A 422 8.99 -8.87 -17.35
C LYS A 422 8.59 -10.06 -18.26
N PHE A 423 8.18 -11.18 -17.66
CA PHE A 423 7.93 -12.40 -18.40
C PHE A 423 6.44 -12.78 -18.43
N LYS A 424 5.80 -12.79 -19.63
CA LYS A 424 4.35 -13.05 -19.81
C LYS A 424 3.88 -14.36 -19.19
N HIS A 425 4.68 -15.41 -19.26
CA HIS A 425 4.31 -16.76 -18.81
C HIS A 425 4.72 -17.07 -17.35
N LYS A 426 5.47 -16.18 -16.70
CA LYS A 426 5.87 -16.38 -15.32
C LYS A 426 4.65 -16.34 -14.41
N LYS A 427 4.54 -17.32 -13.53
CA LYS A 427 3.53 -17.42 -12.47
C LYS A 427 4.25 -17.71 -11.16
N ARG A 428 3.64 -17.32 -10.07
CA ARG A 428 4.05 -17.67 -8.70
C ARG A 428 2.81 -18.24 -8.00
N ASN A 429 2.96 -19.40 -7.38
CA ASN A 429 1.96 -19.95 -6.47
C ASN A 429 2.19 -19.25 -5.12
N GLY A 430 1.75 -18.01 -5.04
CA GLY A 430 1.94 -17.16 -3.88
C GLY A 430 1.00 -17.52 -2.74
N ILE A 431 1.47 -17.27 -1.54
CA ILE A 431 0.69 -17.28 -0.31
C ILE A 431 0.88 -15.90 0.32
N ALA A 432 -0.19 -15.32 0.87
CA ALA A 432 -0.08 -14.09 1.65
C ALA A 432 -0.43 -14.37 3.11
N TYR A 433 0.34 -13.75 4.01
CA TYR A 433 0.15 -13.84 5.46
C TYR A 433 -0.25 -12.47 6.01
N SER A 434 -1.29 -12.46 6.83
CA SER A 434 -1.77 -11.23 7.47
C SER A 434 -2.03 -11.45 8.95
N PHE A 435 -1.76 -10.42 9.73
CA PHE A 435 -1.72 -10.46 11.19
C PHE A 435 -2.56 -9.31 11.75
N TRP A 436 -3.41 -9.60 12.72
CA TRP A 436 -4.16 -8.57 13.41
C TRP A 436 -4.59 -9.00 14.81
N LYS A 437 -4.27 -8.18 15.81
CA LYS A 437 -4.60 -8.45 17.22
C LYS A 437 -4.32 -9.89 17.63
N ASN A 438 -5.36 -10.71 17.75
CA ASN A 438 -5.32 -12.11 18.17
C ASN A 438 -5.54 -13.09 17.01
N GLY A 439 -5.38 -12.67 15.76
CA GLY A 439 -5.59 -13.53 14.59
C GLY A 439 -4.41 -13.51 13.63
N VAL A 440 -4.17 -14.65 12.99
CA VAL A 440 -3.22 -14.81 11.88
C VAL A 440 -3.94 -15.49 10.73
N SER A 441 -3.78 -14.95 9.53
CA SER A 441 -4.48 -15.41 8.32
C SER A 441 -3.49 -15.80 7.24
N ILE A 442 -3.80 -16.90 6.54
CA ILE A 442 -3.14 -17.33 5.30
C ILE A 442 -4.15 -17.22 4.13
N ARG A 443 -3.70 -16.65 3.01
CA ARG A 443 -4.46 -16.52 1.77
C ARG A 443 -3.76 -17.27 0.65
N THR A 444 -4.39 -18.33 0.14
CA THR A 444 -4.00 -19.07 -1.07
C THR A 444 -4.91 -18.68 -2.23
N ASP A 445 -4.67 -19.17 -3.44
CA ASP A 445 -5.54 -18.85 -4.59
C ASP A 445 -7.01 -19.19 -4.35
N GLN A 446 -7.29 -20.28 -3.63
CA GLN A 446 -8.64 -20.76 -3.41
C GLN A 446 -9.20 -20.41 -2.03
N TYR A 447 -8.38 -20.43 -1.00
CA TYR A 447 -8.85 -20.35 0.39
C TYR A 447 -8.20 -19.20 1.16
N ARG A 448 -8.98 -18.62 2.09
CA ARG A 448 -8.45 -17.92 3.25
C ARG A 448 -8.73 -18.77 4.49
N LEU A 449 -7.70 -19.04 5.29
CA LEU A 449 -7.84 -19.62 6.61
C LEU A 449 -7.29 -18.65 7.64
N THR A 450 -8.08 -18.37 8.67
CA THR A 450 -7.69 -17.52 9.80
C THR A 450 -7.74 -18.33 11.10
N ASN A 451 -6.63 -18.30 11.87
CA ASN A 451 -6.56 -18.84 13.22
C ASN A 451 -6.61 -17.71 14.23
N PHE A 452 -7.61 -17.72 15.11
CA PHE A 452 -7.79 -16.75 16.18
C PHE A 452 -7.38 -17.32 17.54
N PHE A 453 -6.49 -16.64 18.22
CA PHE A 453 -6.03 -16.90 19.59
C PHE A 453 -7.00 -16.27 20.59
N ARG A 454 -8.14 -16.92 20.81
CA ARG A 454 -9.24 -16.49 21.69
C ARG A 454 -9.90 -17.72 22.33
N ASN A 455 -10.68 -17.52 23.40
CA ASN A 455 -11.39 -18.62 24.05
C ASN A 455 -12.70 -18.95 23.32
N GLU A 456 -13.37 -17.96 22.78
CA GLU A 456 -14.65 -18.10 22.10
C GLU A 456 -14.50 -18.81 20.76
N LYS A 457 -15.47 -19.63 20.41
CA LYS A 457 -15.57 -20.33 19.13
C LYS A 457 -16.37 -19.51 18.10
N PRO A 458 -16.13 -19.71 16.81
CA PRO A 458 -15.05 -20.53 16.24
C PRO A 458 -13.69 -19.86 16.40
N LYS A 459 -12.62 -20.66 16.59
CA LYS A 459 -11.23 -20.20 16.58
C LYS A 459 -10.64 -20.23 15.18
N ILE A 460 -11.15 -21.11 14.32
CA ILE A 460 -10.74 -21.27 12.92
C ILE A 460 -11.87 -20.81 12.02
N GLU A 461 -11.54 -19.95 11.07
CA GLU A 461 -12.43 -19.52 10.01
C GLU A 461 -11.80 -19.84 8.65
N LEU A 462 -12.58 -20.45 7.75
CA LEU A 462 -12.16 -20.84 6.41
C LEU A 462 -13.17 -20.32 5.37
N TYR A 463 -12.69 -19.65 4.34
CA TYR A 463 -13.49 -19.11 3.25
C TYR A 463 -12.97 -19.65 1.91
N ASN A 464 -13.90 -20.03 1.00
CA ASN A 464 -13.57 -20.54 -0.33
C ASN A 464 -13.81 -19.45 -1.39
N HIS A 465 -12.78 -18.77 -1.82
CA HIS A 465 -12.85 -17.65 -2.74
C HIS A 465 -13.24 -17.98 -4.20
N ILE A 466 -13.39 -19.26 -4.55
CA ILE A 466 -13.92 -19.65 -5.86
C ILE A 466 -15.44 -19.48 -5.88
N ILE A 467 -16.12 -19.81 -4.78
CA ILE A 467 -17.59 -19.80 -4.68
C ILE A 467 -18.13 -18.70 -3.77
N ASP A 468 -17.29 -18.17 -2.88
CA ASP A 468 -17.61 -17.12 -1.90
C ASP A 468 -16.44 -16.11 -1.80
N PRO A 469 -16.22 -15.28 -2.83
CA PRO A 469 -15.12 -14.32 -2.86
C PRO A 469 -15.28 -13.19 -1.84
N ASP A 470 -16.49 -13.00 -1.30
CA ASP A 470 -16.84 -11.96 -0.33
C ASP A 470 -16.79 -12.45 1.12
N GLU A 471 -16.42 -13.73 1.35
CA GLU A 471 -16.22 -14.33 2.68
C GLU A 471 -17.50 -14.32 3.56
N ASN A 472 -18.65 -14.62 2.94
CA ASN A 472 -19.97 -14.60 3.59
C ASN A 472 -20.25 -15.81 4.48
N ILE A 473 -19.54 -16.94 4.28
CA ILE A 473 -19.82 -18.19 4.99
C ILE A 473 -18.52 -18.84 5.46
N ASN A 474 -18.33 -18.95 6.78
CA ASN A 474 -17.27 -19.78 7.32
C ASN A 474 -17.58 -21.25 7.14
N VAL A 475 -16.78 -21.94 6.33
CA VAL A 475 -16.94 -23.36 5.97
C VAL A 475 -15.93 -24.29 6.68
N ALA A 476 -15.22 -23.82 7.69
CA ALA A 476 -14.17 -24.59 8.40
C ALA A 476 -14.70 -25.93 8.90
N ASN A 477 -15.86 -25.98 9.56
CA ASN A 477 -16.44 -27.19 10.13
C ASN A 477 -16.85 -28.23 9.07
N LYS A 478 -17.10 -27.81 7.82
CA LYS A 478 -17.47 -28.67 6.70
C LYS A 478 -16.26 -29.12 5.86
N ASN A 479 -15.08 -28.48 6.06
CA ASN A 479 -13.89 -28.68 5.24
C ASN A 479 -12.64 -28.99 6.11
N ILE A 480 -12.78 -29.90 7.07
CA ILE A 480 -11.71 -30.23 8.04
C ILE A 480 -10.41 -30.61 7.32
N ARG A 481 -10.46 -31.39 6.24
CA ARG A 481 -9.25 -31.77 5.49
C ARG A 481 -8.48 -30.57 4.92
N ILE A 482 -9.18 -29.53 4.52
CA ILE A 482 -8.55 -28.29 4.02
C ILE A 482 -7.94 -27.52 5.19
N VAL A 483 -8.65 -27.44 6.33
CA VAL A 483 -8.11 -26.85 7.56
C VAL A 483 -6.83 -27.57 7.97
N ASP A 484 -6.84 -28.92 8.03
CA ASP A 484 -5.68 -29.75 8.41
C ASP A 484 -4.50 -29.59 7.43
N SER A 485 -4.75 -29.26 6.17
CA SER A 485 -3.68 -28.99 5.19
C SER A 485 -3.07 -27.60 5.28
N LEU A 486 -3.88 -26.56 5.60
CA LEU A 486 -3.43 -25.16 5.62
C LEU A 486 -2.91 -24.73 7.00
N LEU A 487 -3.48 -25.30 8.08
CA LEU A 487 -3.12 -24.89 9.44
C LEU A 487 -1.65 -25.11 9.78
N PRO A 488 -0.99 -26.24 9.43
CA PRO A 488 0.45 -26.42 9.65
C PRO A 488 1.31 -25.39 8.90
N ILE A 489 0.92 -25.00 7.67
CA ILE A 489 1.62 -23.98 6.89
C ILE A 489 1.51 -22.64 7.62
N LEU A 490 0.32 -22.28 8.08
CA LEU A 490 0.09 -21.06 8.84
C LEU A 490 0.87 -21.07 10.15
N GLN A 491 0.93 -22.21 10.86
CA GLN A 491 1.64 -22.35 12.14
C GLN A 491 3.12 -22.03 12.05
N GLY A 492 3.77 -22.35 10.91
CA GLY A 492 5.18 -22.02 10.66
C GLY A 492 5.47 -20.51 10.63
N GLU A 493 4.46 -19.69 10.38
CA GLU A 493 4.58 -18.24 10.28
C GLU A 493 4.04 -17.48 11.50
N ILE A 494 3.51 -18.19 12.51
CA ILE A 494 2.95 -17.57 13.71
C ILE A 494 4.05 -17.05 14.63
N PRO A 495 4.16 -15.74 14.86
CA PRO A 495 5.09 -15.19 15.82
C PRO A 495 4.87 -15.70 17.23
N THR A 496 5.96 -15.93 17.99
CA THR A 496 5.91 -16.51 19.34
C THR A 496 5.03 -15.74 20.33
N PHE A 497 4.89 -14.42 20.16
CA PHE A 497 4.05 -13.62 21.07
C PHE A 497 2.55 -14.00 21.02
N TYR A 498 2.08 -14.62 19.92
CA TYR A 498 0.69 -15.10 19.86
C TYR A 498 0.43 -16.26 20.84
N HIS A 499 1.43 -17.07 21.15
CA HIS A 499 1.31 -18.19 22.10
C HIS A 499 1.24 -17.71 23.56
N SER A 500 1.72 -16.49 23.84
CA SER A 500 1.67 -15.86 25.17
C SER A 500 0.49 -14.92 25.38
N LEU A 501 -0.40 -14.78 24.38
CA LEU A 501 -1.62 -13.98 24.54
C LEU A 501 -2.50 -14.65 25.61
N SER A 502 -2.59 -14.02 26.77
CA SER A 502 -3.56 -14.40 27.80
C SER A 502 -4.96 -13.96 27.38
N SER A 503 -5.98 -14.60 27.93
CA SER A 503 -7.38 -14.19 27.72
C SER A 503 -7.65 -12.73 28.15
N SER A 504 -6.79 -12.14 29.01
CA SER A 504 -6.84 -10.75 29.44
C SER A 504 -6.23 -9.76 28.44
N ASP A 505 -5.33 -10.21 27.56
CA ASP A 505 -4.71 -9.36 26.52
C ASP A 505 -5.58 -9.16 25.27
N VAL A 506 -6.61 -9.97 25.16
CA VAL A 506 -7.65 -9.88 24.16
C VAL A 506 -8.90 -9.38 24.86
N PRO A 507 -9.36 -8.14 24.66
CA PRO A 507 -10.67 -7.77 25.13
C PRO A 507 -11.67 -8.72 24.45
N SER A 508 -12.12 -9.72 25.16
CA SER A 508 -13.28 -10.53 24.79
C SER A 508 -14.52 -9.64 24.97
N LEU A 509 -14.65 -8.63 24.09
CA LEU A 509 -15.86 -7.83 24.06
C LEU A 509 -16.94 -8.72 23.48
N THR A 510 -17.82 -9.16 24.35
CA THR A 510 -19.09 -9.76 23.93
C THR A 510 -19.80 -8.79 22.98
N PRO A 511 -20.67 -9.24 22.08
CA PRO A 511 -21.48 -8.35 21.23
C PRO A 511 -22.15 -7.22 22.03
N LEU A 512 -22.54 -7.51 23.27
CA LEU A 512 -23.13 -6.55 24.21
C LEU A 512 -22.11 -5.50 24.69
N GLU A 513 -20.87 -5.88 24.94
CA GLU A 513 -19.81 -4.95 25.36
C GLU A 513 -19.27 -4.11 24.23
N LEU A 514 -19.22 -4.67 22.99
CA LEU A 514 -18.96 -3.90 21.79
C LEU A 514 -20.04 -2.83 21.57
N THR A 515 -21.30 -3.17 21.81
CA THR A 515 -22.43 -2.22 21.75
C THR A 515 -22.31 -1.16 22.85
N LYS A 516 -22.08 -1.55 24.11
CA LYS A 516 -21.89 -0.63 25.24
C LYS A 516 -20.69 0.30 25.08
N ARG A 517 -19.59 -0.19 24.50
CA ARG A 517 -18.41 0.64 24.20
C ARG A 517 -18.67 1.64 23.07
N ALA A 518 -19.49 1.24 22.09
CA ALA A 518 -19.96 2.12 21.03
C ALA A 518 -20.91 3.21 21.57
N GLU A 519 -21.70 2.92 22.60
CA GLU A 519 -22.60 3.88 23.24
C GLU A 519 -21.88 4.89 24.15
N LYS A 520 -20.75 4.49 24.77
CA LYS A 520 -19.94 5.36 25.66
C LYS A 520 -18.94 6.26 24.92
N LYS A 521 -18.57 5.97 23.68
CA LYS A 521 -17.74 6.80 22.80
C LYS A 521 -18.61 7.63 21.85
#